data_094e116350861acb55eac0e132cf8a85
#
_entry.id   094e116350861acb55eac0e132cf8a85
#
_cell.length_a   1.000
_cell.length_b   1.000
_cell.length_c   1.000
_cell.angle_alpha   90.00
_cell.angle_beta   90.00
_cell.angle_gamma   90.00
#
_symmetry.space_group_name_H-M   'P 1'
#
loop_
_entity.id
_entity.type
_entity.pdbx_description
1 polymer ?
#
loop_
_entity_poly.entity_id
_entity_poly.type
_entity_poly.pdbx_seq_one_letter_code
_entity_poly.pdbx_strand_id
1 'polypeptide(L)'
;MSERTSYTPGTPCWIDLGTPDIDAAAAFYGGLFGWSAEEGENAEQTGGYRQAMLRGQPVAGMMPLMQEGQPPAWSTYVSVEDADATAAKVRNAGGQVFAEPMDVLDLGRMAVFADPAGTVFGIWQPGTFAGARVVNEANAPVWNELNTRDPDAAKEFYGAVFGWDFEEREFQTGTYTSIKNGEDTAGGMLDMRGRVPDEVPGHWLAYFAVDDADAVVAKATESGGEIPFGPEDMPEVGRIAVLKDPWGAVFAVIKPDPAMGGSS
;
A
#
# COMPACT_ATOMS: atom_id res chain seq x y z
N MET A 1 -18.75 2.77 11.29
CA MET A 1 -17.41 3.36 11.05
C MET A 1 -16.57 3.03 12.28
N SER A 2 -15.65 2.11 12.16
CA SER A 2 -14.71 1.79 13.23
C SER A 2 -13.38 2.47 12.90
N GLU A 3 -13.07 3.56 13.59
CA GLU A 3 -11.73 4.14 13.52
C GLU A 3 -10.72 3.13 14.06
N ARG A 4 -9.67 2.88 13.31
CA ARG A 4 -8.54 2.08 13.79
C ARG A 4 -7.60 2.95 14.62
N THR A 5 -7.33 2.47 15.84
CA THR A 5 -6.42 3.14 16.77
C THR A 5 -5.14 2.32 17.03
N SER A 6 -5.09 1.09 16.54
CA SER A 6 -3.93 0.20 16.65
C SER A 6 -3.93 -0.83 15.51
N TYR A 7 -2.76 -1.40 15.26
CA TYR A 7 -2.54 -2.49 14.30
C TYR A 7 -1.75 -3.60 14.98
N THR A 8 -2.18 -4.83 14.80
CA THR A 8 -1.41 -6.00 15.21
C THR A 8 -0.07 -6.03 14.45
N PRO A 9 1.07 -6.27 15.08
CA PRO A 9 2.33 -6.46 14.38
C PRO A 9 2.20 -7.49 13.25
N GLY A 10 2.80 -7.21 12.10
CA GLY A 10 2.63 -7.97 10.86
C GLY A 10 1.43 -7.54 10.00
N THR A 11 0.67 -6.52 10.38
CA THR A 11 -0.44 -6.01 9.56
C THR A 11 -0.02 -4.75 8.81
N PRO A 12 -0.29 -4.59 7.50
CA PRO A 12 -0.14 -3.32 6.80
C PRO A 12 -0.95 -2.23 7.51
N CYS A 13 -0.29 -1.14 7.87
CA CYS A 13 -0.88 -0.09 8.71
C CYS A 13 -0.89 1.29 8.07
N TRP A 14 -0.02 1.50 7.09
CA TRP A 14 0.12 2.80 6.42
C TRP A 14 0.55 2.64 4.98
N ILE A 15 0.20 3.61 4.17
CA ILE A 15 0.70 3.79 2.82
C ILE A 15 1.09 5.23 2.61
N ASP A 16 2.15 5.49 1.85
CA ASP A 16 2.47 6.83 1.41
C ASP A 16 2.89 6.89 -0.06
N LEU A 17 2.66 8.04 -0.66
CA LEU A 17 3.00 8.38 -2.02
C LEU A 17 4.29 9.18 -2.06
N GLY A 18 5.32 8.65 -2.73
CA GLY A 18 6.45 9.45 -3.20
C GLY A 18 6.08 10.12 -4.53
N THR A 19 6.12 11.46 -4.59
CA THR A 19 5.73 12.21 -5.78
C THR A 19 6.68 13.40 -6.04
N PRO A 20 6.91 13.79 -7.31
CA PRO A 20 7.71 14.99 -7.61
C PRO A 20 6.94 16.29 -7.34
N ASP A 21 5.61 16.25 -7.21
CA ASP A 21 4.76 17.44 -6.99
C ASP A 21 3.62 17.10 -6.02
N ILE A 22 3.82 17.41 -4.75
CA ILE A 22 2.84 17.11 -3.70
C ILE A 22 1.54 17.91 -3.89
N ASP A 23 1.62 19.17 -4.32
CA ASP A 23 0.43 20.01 -4.48
C ASP A 23 -0.46 19.47 -5.59
N ALA A 24 0.13 19.13 -6.71
CA ALA A 24 -0.60 18.54 -7.84
C ALA A 24 -1.12 17.14 -7.52
N ALA A 25 -0.34 16.30 -6.80
CA ALA A 25 -0.79 14.99 -6.34
C ALA A 25 -1.95 15.12 -5.35
N ALA A 26 -1.87 16.04 -4.38
CA ALA A 26 -2.95 16.31 -3.44
C ALA A 26 -4.25 16.74 -4.15
N ALA A 27 -4.14 17.57 -5.21
CA ALA A 27 -5.29 17.94 -6.03
C ALA A 27 -5.86 16.75 -6.80
N PHE A 28 -5.01 15.89 -7.39
CA PHE A 28 -5.41 14.70 -8.12
C PHE A 28 -6.16 13.70 -7.22
N TYR A 29 -5.54 13.25 -6.13
CA TYR A 29 -6.14 12.27 -5.22
C TYR A 29 -7.31 12.87 -4.43
N GLY A 30 -7.23 14.16 -4.06
CA GLY A 30 -8.37 14.90 -3.50
C GLY A 30 -9.56 14.92 -4.44
N GLY A 31 -9.28 15.10 -5.73
CA GLY A 31 -10.27 14.98 -6.80
C GLY A 31 -10.91 13.59 -6.89
N LEU A 32 -10.15 12.51 -6.78
CA LEU A 32 -10.65 11.14 -6.89
C LEU A 32 -11.41 10.68 -5.66
N PHE A 33 -10.86 10.93 -4.47
CA PHE A 33 -11.31 10.32 -3.22
C PHE A 33 -11.92 11.31 -2.21
N GLY A 34 -11.92 12.61 -2.54
CA GLY A 34 -12.40 13.62 -1.61
C GLY A 34 -11.47 13.86 -0.42
N TRP A 35 -10.18 13.54 -0.56
CA TRP A 35 -9.20 13.79 0.50
C TRP A 35 -8.82 15.26 0.58
N SER A 36 -8.55 15.76 1.79
CA SER A 36 -7.74 16.95 2.01
C SER A 36 -6.28 16.53 2.30
N ALA A 37 -5.32 17.34 1.91
CA ALA A 37 -3.93 17.15 2.25
C ALA A 37 -3.51 18.20 3.26
N GLU A 38 -3.10 17.77 4.46
CA GLU A 38 -2.74 18.64 5.57
C GLU A 38 -1.22 18.56 5.81
N GLU A 39 -0.58 19.72 5.90
CA GLU A 39 0.80 19.81 6.36
C GLU A 39 0.82 19.57 7.86
N GLY A 40 1.70 18.67 8.32
CA GLY A 40 1.93 18.50 9.74
C GLY A 40 2.54 19.76 10.37
N GLU A 41 2.33 19.94 11.68
CA GLU A 41 2.90 21.07 12.44
C GLU A 41 4.44 21.17 12.32
N ASN A 42 5.11 20.08 11.94
CA ASN A 42 6.54 19.97 11.77
C ASN A 42 6.97 19.74 10.29
N ALA A 43 6.27 20.32 9.32
CA ALA A 43 6.49 20.10 7.89
C ALA A 43 7.95 20.34 7.46
N GLU A 44 8.64 21.34 8.02
CA GLU A 44 10.05 21.59 7.74
C GLU A 44 10.95 20.42 8.19
N GLN A 45 10.64 19.77 9.33
CA GLN A 45 11.42 18.66 9.87
C GLN A 45 11.13 17.34 9.15
N THR A 46 9.93 17.20 8.58
CA THR A 46 9.48 16.04 7.82
C THR A 46 9.69 16.18 6.30
N GLY A 47 10.42 17.22 5.87
CA GLY A 47 10.72 17.43 4.45
C GLY A 47 9.51 17.74 3.58
N GLY A 48 8.45 18.33 4.15
CA GLY A 48 7.24 18.67 3.43
C GLY A 48 6.22 17.51 3.34
N TYR A 49 6.36 16.49 4.19
CA TYR A 49 5.40 15.39 4.27
C TYR A 49 4.00 15.92 4.62
N ARG A 50 2.98 15.41 3.92
CA ARG A 50 1.57 15.71 4.18
C ARG A 50 0.77 14.46 4.47
N GLN A 51 -0.21 14.58 5.33
CA GLN A 51 -1.21 13.54 5.54
C GLN A 51 -2.43 13.80 4.66
N ALA A 52 -2.83 12.77 3.90
CA ALA A 52 -4.11 12.72 3.24
C ALA A 52 -5.18 12.36 4.27
N MET A 53 -6.19 13.21 4.36
CA MET A 53 -7.25 13.10 5.36
C MET A 53 -8.59 12.83 4.70
N LEU A 54 -9.30 11.84 5.20
CA LEU A 54 -10.70 11.58 4.85
C LEU A 54 -11.58 11.88 6.07
N ARG A 55 -12.46 12.87 5.95
CA ARG A 55 -13.31 13.33 7.07
C ARG A 55 -12.52 13.71 8.33
N GLY A 56 -11.36 14.36 8.13
CA GLY A 56 -10.48 14.77 9.23
C GLY A 56 -9.70 13.63 9.90
N GLN A 57 -9.65 12.45 9.30
CA GLN A 57 -8.89 11.31 9.80
C GLN A 57 -7.82 10.89 8.78
N PRO A 58 -6.57 10.56 9.21
CA PRO A 58 -5.49 10.19 8.31
C PRO A 58 -5.75 8.84 7.64
N VAL A 59 -5.57 8.80 6.31
CA VAL A 59 -5.75 7.61 5.48
C VAL A 59 -4.50 7.22 4.71
N ALA A 60 -3.65 8.18 4.35
CA ALA A 60 -2.42 7.97 3.61
C ALA A 60 -1.45 9.13 3.81
N GLY A 61 -0.20 8.97 3.38
CA GLY A 61 0.80 10.01 3.33
C GLY A 61 1.16 10.44 1.91
N MET A 62 1.78 11.61 1.79
CA MET A 62 2.39 12.10 0.57
C MET A 62 3.72 12.78 0.92
N MET A 63 4.78 12.44 0.18
CA MET A 63 6.11 12.96 0.41
C MET A 63 6.82 13.32 -0.90
N PRO A 64 7.75 14.29 -0.87
CA PRO A 64 8.61 14.51 -2.02
C PRO A 64 9.46 13.27 -2.31
N LEU A 65 9.87 13.11 -3.58
CA LEU A 65 10.87 12.10 -3.92
C LEU A 65 12.17 12.42 -3.16
N MET A 66 12.75 11.40 -2.52
CA MET A 66 13.94 11.55 -1.67
C MET A 66 15.23 11.64 -2.45
N GLN A 67 15.26 11.14 -3.70
CA GLN A 67 16.46 11.06 -4.53
C GLN A 67 16.12 11.38 -5.98
N GLU A 68 17.08 11.97 -6.68
CA GLU A 68 17.00 12.19 -8.12
C GLU A 68 16.90 10.84 -8.86
N GLY A 69 15.94 10.73 -9.76
CA GLY A 69 15.67 9.48 -10.50
C GLY A 69 14.86 8.42 -9.77
N GLN A 70 14.44 8.68 -8.53
CA GLN A 70 13.47 7.80 -7.84
C GLN A 70 12.15 7.84 -8.59
N PRO A 71 11.54 6.67 -8.94
CA PRO A 71 10.22 6.66 -9.55
C PRO A 71 9.14 7.03 -8.53
N PRO A 72 8.11 7.78 -8.94
CA PRO A 72 6.91 7.96 -8.10
C PRO A 72 6.26 6.62 -7.81
N ALA A 73 5.89 6.39 -6.55
CA ALA A 73 5.29 5.13 -6.14
C ALA A 73 4.51 5.27 -4.82
N TRP A 74 3.52 4.41 -4.65
CA TRP A 74 2.92 4.11 -3.36
C TRP A 74 3.77 3.08 -2.62
N SER A 75 4.06 3.34 -1.35
CA SER A 75 4.80 2.45 -0.46
C SER A 75 3.86 1.90 0.60
N THR A 76 3.92 0.58 0.84
CA THR A 76 3.18 -0.09 1.91
C THR A 76 4.07 -0.25 3.13
N TYR A 77 3.56 0.13 4.31
CA TYR A 77 4.23 -0.05 5.59
C TYR A 77 3.51 -1.09 6.44
N VAL A 78 4.29 -2.04 6.95
CA VAL A 78 3.81 -3.09 7.85
C VAL A 78 4.11 -2.69 9.29
N SER A 79 3.11 -2.76 10.17
CA SER A 79 3.27 -2.53 11.60
C SER A 79 4.20 -3.57 12.20
N VAL A 80 5.11 -3.14 13.06
CA VAL A 80 6.05 -4.03 13.78
C VAL A 80 6.15 -3.62 15.24
N GLU A 81 6.51 -4.59 16.09
CA GLU A 81 6.75 -4.33 17.52
C GLU A 81 8.12 -3.68 17.75
N ASP A 82 9.13 -4.07 16.95
CA ASP A 82 10.52 -3.61 17.09
C ASP A 82 11.14 -3.46 15.69
N ALA A 83 11.45 -2.22 15.33
CA ALA A 83 12.01 -1.88 14.02
C ALA A 83 13.44 -2.41 13.85
N ASP A 84 14.27 -2.36 14.89
CA ASP A 84 15.66 -2.82 14.84
C ASP A 84 15.74 -4.35 14.74
N ALA A 85 14.92 -5.06 15.50
CA ALA A 85 14.80 -6.52 15.40
C ALA A 85 14.28 -6.95 14.02
N THR A 86 13.32 -6.19 13.46
CA THR A 86 12.79 -6.47 12.10
C THR A 86 13.85 -6.23 11.04
N ALA A 87 14.64 -5.15 11.14
CA ALA A 87 15.76 -4.91 10.24
C ALA A 87 16.79 -6.04 10.27
N ALA A 88 17.07 -6.60 11.44
CA ALA A 88 17.94 -7.78 11.56
C ALA A 88 17.36 -9.01 10.85
N LYS A 89 16.04 -9.27 11.00
CA LYS A 89 15.36 -10.37 10.28
C LYS A 89 15.42 -10.18 8.77
N VAL A 90 15.18 -8.96 8.26
CA VAL A 90 15.27 -8.63 6.83
C VAL A 90 16.67 -8.97 6.28
N ARG A 91 17.74 -8.53 6.96
CA ARG A 91 19.11 -8.85 6.55
C ARG A 91 19.40 -10.35 6.55
N ASN A 92 18.95 -11.05 7.59
CA ASN A 92 19.16 -12.50 7.72
C ASN A 92 18.39 -13.30 6.65
N ALA A 93 17.25 -12.78 6.20
CA ALA A 93 16.46 -13.37 5.12
C ALA A 93 16.93 -12.96 3.71
N GLY A 94 18.03 -12.20 3.59
CA GLY A 94 18.61 -11.80 2.31
C GLY A 94 18.02 -10.54 1.69
N GLY A 95 17.19 -9.79 2.42
CA GLY A 95 16.68 -8.50 2.01
C GLY A 95 17.72 -7.39 2.11
N GLN A 96 17.42 -6.27 1.48
CA GLN A 96 18.27 -5.07 1.48
C GLN A 96 17.67 -3.98 2.36
N VAL A 97 18.55 -3.19 3.00
CA VAL A 97 18.16 -2.04 3.82
C VAL A 97 18.41 -0.77 3.01
N PHE A 98 17.36 -0.03 2.68
CA PHE A 98 17.47 1.26 1.98
C PHE A 98 17.48 2.43 2.97
N ALA A 99 16.69 2.34 4.03
CA ALA A 99 16.76 3.26 5.15
C ALA A 99 16.76 2.45 6.46
N GLU A 100 17.78 2.71 7.29
CA GLU A 100 17.90 2.11 8.63
C GLU A 100 16.75 2.56 9.53
N PRO A 101 16.39 1.77 10.58
CA PRO A 101 15.41 2.19 11.55
C PRO A 101 15.72 3.57 12.13
N MET A 102 14.80 4.50 11.98
CA MET A 102 14.93 5.89 12.41
C MET A 102 13.65 6.41 13.04
N ASP A 103 13.81 7.29 14.03
CA ASP A 103 12.68 7.92 14.70
C ASP A 103 12.05 8.99 13.77
N VAL A 104 10.73 9.00 13.72
CA VAL A 104 9.93 10.05 13.09
C VAL A 104 9.25 10.83 14.22
N LEU A 105 9.94 11.82 14.76
CA LEU A 105 9.49 12.59 15.93
C LEU A 105 9.09 11.65 17.09
N ASP A 106 7.93 11.89 17.70
CA ASP A 106 7.28 11.01 18.68
C ASP A 106 6.21 10.09 18.05
N LEU A 107 6.04 10.19 16.73
CA LEU A 107 5.00 9.44 15.99
C LEU A 107 5.32 7.95 15.95
N GLY A 108 6.59 7.58 15.82
CA GLY A 108 7.04 6.20 15.73
C GLY A 108 8.41 6.06 15.11
N ARG A 109 8.77 4.83 14.72
CA ARG A 109 10.02 4.51 14.01
C ARG A 109 9.70 3.85 12.68
N MET A 110 10.41 4.24 11.65
CA MET A 110 10.28 3.68 10.31
C MET A 110 11.59 3.08 9.82
N ALA A 111 11.51 2.16 8.89
CA ALA A 111 12.61 1.74 8.05
C ALA A 111 12.10 1.37 6.66
N VAL A 112 12.98 1.40 5.65
CA VAL A 112 12.64 1.02 4.27
C VAL A 112 13.59 -0.08 3.81
N PHE A 113 13.02 -1.12 3.24
CA PHE A 113 13.70 -2.31 2.79
C PHE A 113 13.33 -2.69 1.36
N ALA A 114 14.10 -3.62 0.80
CA ALA A 114 13.67 -4.41 -0.34
C ALA A 114 13.78 -5.90 -0.02
N ASP A 115 12.88 -6.70 -0.53
CA ASP A 115 12.98 -8.14 -0.52
C ASP A 115 14.11 -8.62 -1.46
N PRO A 116 14.47 -9.92 -1.48
CA PRO A 116 15.53 -10.43 -2.36
C PRO A 116 15.28 -10.21 -3.86
N ALA A 117 14.03 -10.03 -4.28
CA ALA A 117 13.66 -9.72 -5.66
C ALA A 117 13.72 -8.21 -5.99
N GLY A 118 13.96 -7.37 -4.98
CA GLY A 118 14.03 -5.91 -5.13
C GLY A 118 12.71 -5.18 -4.88
N THR A 119 11.67 -5.87 -4.39
CA THR A 119 10.38 -5.24 -4.06
C THR A 119 10.51 -4.41 -2.79
N VAL A 120 10.25 -3.11 -2.92
CA VAL A 120 10.39 -2.15 -1.81
C VAL A 120 9.17 -2.19 -0.90
N PHE A 121 9.41 -2.13 0.42
CA PHE A 121 8.39 -2.00 1.44
C PHE A 121 8.93 -1.25 2.66
N GLY A 122 8.04 -0.67 3.43
CA GLY A 122 8.34 -0.02 4.70
C GLY A 122 7.89 -0.84 5.90
N ILE A 123 8.44 -0.52 7.06
CA ILE A 123 7.89 -0.94 8.35
C ILE A 123 7.61 0.29 9.21
N TRP A 124 6.68 0.13 10.13
CA TRP A 124 6.31 1.14 11.08
C TRP A 124 6.19 0.54 12.49
N GLN A 125 7.04 1.00 13.40
CA GLN A 125 6.88 0.75 14.82
C GLN A 125 6.13 1.93 15.42
N PRO A 126 4.86 1.77 15.87
CA PRO A 126 4.06 2.88 16.32
C PRO A 126 4.57 3.50 17.62
N GLY A 127 4.55 4.83 17.66
CA GLY A 127 4.65 5.64 18.87
C GLY A 127 3.27 6.25 19.18
N THR A 128 3.11 7.56 18.99
CA THR A 128 1.82 8.26 19.13
C THR A 128 0.92 8.10 17.91
N PHE A 129 1.46 7.67 16.77
CA PHE A 129 0.73 7.44 15.52
C PHE A 129 0.76 5.97 15.13
N ALA A 130 -0.42 5.34 15.06
CA ALA A 130 -0.53 3.91 14.76
C ALA A 130 -0.59 3.58 13.26
N GLY A 131 -0.94 4.55 12.41
CA GLY A 131 -1.20 4.35 10.98
C GLY A 131 -2.54 4.93 10.54
N ALA A 132 -3.11 4.42 9.44
CA ALA A 132 -4.38 4.88 8.89
C ALA A 132 -5.52 4.68 9.90
N ARG A 133 -6.29 5.74 10.13
CA ARG A 133 -7.45 5.66 11.04
C ARG A 133 -8.72 5.20 10.35
N VAL A 134 -8.79 5.41 9.05
CA VAL A 134 -9.92 4.98 8.23
C VAL A 134 -9.43 4.00 7.19
N VAL A 135 -9.94 2.78 7.22
CA VAL A 135 -9.63 1.69 6.29
C VAL A 135 -10.89 0.88 6.02
N ASN A 136 -10.90 0.11 4.93
CA ASN A 136 -11.99 -0.82 4.58
C ASN A 136 -13.35 -0.16 4.36
N GLU A 137 -13.36 1.09 3.92
CA GLU A 137 -14.58 1.81 3.52
C GLU A 137 -14.31 2.69 2.29
N ALA A 138 -15.36 3.20 1.66
CA ALA A 138 -15.22 4.00 0.45
C ALA A 138 -14.25 5.17 0.61
N ASN A 139 -13.39 5.35 -0.38
CA ASN A 139 -12.34 6.36 -0.47
C ASN A 139 -11.20 6.19 0.56
N ALA A 140 -11.03 4.99 1.10
CA ALA A 140 -9.97 4.65 2.04
C ALA A 140 -9.18 3.41 1.56
N PRO A 141 -7.96 3.17 2.10
CA PRO A 141 -7.22 1.95 1.84
C PRO A 141 -8.02 0.70 2.25
N VAL A 142 -8.00 -0.33 1.40
CA VAL A 142 -8.74 -1.57 1.67
C VAL A 142 -7.89 -2.82 1.54
N TRP A 143 -6.85 -2.79 0.70
CA TRP A 143 -6.03 -3.95 0.45
C TRP A 143 -4.61 -3.56 0.05
N ASN A 144 -3.65 -4.44 0.38
CA ASN A 144 -2.28 -4.36 -0.08
C ASN A 144 -1.92 -5.68 -0.76
N GLU A 145 -1.45 -5.61 -2.00
CA GLU A 145 -1.14 -6.78 -2.81
C GLU A 145 0.33 -6.79 -3.20
N LEU A 146 1.03 -7.86 -2.87
CA LEU A 146 2.37 -8.11 -3.37
C LEU A 146 2.30 -8.69 -4.78
N ASN A 147 2.76 -7.96 -5.75
CA ASN A 147 2.94 -8.41 -7.12
C ASN A 147 4.38 -8.91 -7.30
N THR A 148 4.58 -10.20 -7.49
CA THR A 148 5.92 -10.82 -7.55
C THR A 148 6.03 -11.82 -8.71
N ARG A 149 7.26 -12.03 -9.22
CA ARG A 149 7.58 -13.06 -10.21
C ARG A 149 8.12 -14.34 -9.59
N ASP A 150 8.40 -14.33 -8.28
CA ASP A 150 8.84 -15.48 -7.52
C ASP A 150 8.03 -15.61 -6.22
N PRO A 151 6.80 -16.14 -6.29
CA PRO A 151 5.95 -16.31 -5.12
C PRO A 151 6.59 -17.17 -4.02
N ASP A 152 7.37 -18.17 -4.39
CA ASP A 152 7.97 -19.09 -3.41
C ASP A 152 9.08 -18.39 -2.61
N ALA A 153 9.98 -17.67 -3.28
CA ALA A 153 10.98 -16.85 -2.60
C ALA A 153 10.33 -15.73 -1.75
N ALA A 154 9.24 -15.13 -2.22
CA ALA A 154 8.49 -14.13 -1.45
C ALA A 154 7.87 -14.73 -0.19
N LYS A 155 7.25 -15.92 -0.27
CA LYS A 155 6.70 -16.64 0.90
C LYS A 155 7.79 -16.94 1.94
N GLU A 156 8.94 -17.44 1.49
CA GLU A 156 10.07 -17.72 2.38
C GLU A 156 10.54 -16.44 3.09
N PHE A 157 10.74 -15.36 2.34
CA PHE A 157 11.23 -14.09 2.88
C PHE A 157 10.24 -13.46 3.87
N TYR A 158 9.01 -13.21 3.44
CA TYR A 158 8.02 -12.52 4.26
C TYR A 158 7.54 -13.38 5.44
N GLY A 159 7.52 -14.72 5.28
CA GLY A 159 7.31 -15.66 6.38
C GLY A 159 8.39 -15.56 7.45
N ALA A 160 9.67 -15.48 7.05
CA ALA A 160 10.79 -15.32 7.98
C ALA A 160 10.80 -13.95 8.67
N VAL A 161 10.40 -12.87 7.98
CA VAL A 161 10.43 -11.50 8.51
C VAL A 161 9.25 -11.22 9.46
N PHE A 162 8.03 -11.52 9.00
CA PHE A 162 6.79 -11.15 9.69
C PHE A 162 6.07 -12.32 10.36
N GLY A 163 6.48 -13.57 10.06
CA GLY A 163 5.77 -14.75 10.53
C GLY A 163 4.47 -15.02 9.78
N TRP A 164 4.36 -14.51 8.55
CA TRP A 164 3.17 -14.72 7.75
C TRP A 164 3.04 -16.15 7.25
N ASP A 165 1.79 -16.63 7.23
CA ASP A 165 1.36 -17.83 6.54
C ASP A 165 0.69 -17.47 5.20
N PHE A 166 0.56 -18.46 4.32
CA PHE A 166 0.07 -18.24 2.95
C PHE A 166 -0.95 -19.29 2.59
N GLU A 167 -2.13 -18.83 2.16
CA GLU A 167 -3.23 -19.69 1.70
C GLU A 167 -3.48 -19.45 0.22
N GLU A 168 -3.30 -20.50 -0.59
CA GLU A 168 -3.57 -20.47 -2.02
C GLU A 168 -5.02 -20.82 -2.31
N ARG A 169 -5.63 -20.05 -3.20
CA ARG A 169 -6.98 -20.29 -3.71
C ARG A 169 -6.97 -20.21 -5.23
N GLU A 170 -7.59 -21.22 -5.85
CA GLU A 170 -7.78 -21.24 -7.30
C GLU A 170 -9.00 -20.41 -7.68
N PHE A 171 -8.79 -19.47 -8.61
CA PHE A 171 -9.82 -18.71 -9.30
C PHE A 171 -9.83 -19.06 -10.78
N GLN A 172 -10.85 -18.65 -11.52
CA GLN A 172 -10.89 -18.83 -12.97
C GLN A 172 -9.72 -18.16 -13.69
N THR A 173 -9.18 -17.12 -13.08
CA THR A 173 -8.03 -16.35 -13.57
C THR A 173 -6.68 -16.92 -13.11
N GLY A 174 -6.66 -18.06 -12.39
CA GLY A 174 -5.49 -18.75 -11.84
C GLY A 174 -5.35 -18.59 -10.33
N THR A 175 -4.25 -19.09 -9.79
CA THR A 175 -3.96 -19.10 -8.35
C THR A 175 -3.76 -17.67 -7.81
N TYR A 176 -4.40 -17.39 -6.68
CA TYR A 176 -4.17 -16.21 -5.85
C TYR A 176 -3.80 -16.64 -4.44
N THR A 177 -2.84 -15.94 -3.83
CA THR A 177 -2.37 -16.27 -2.48
C THR A 177 -2.84 -15.20 -1.50
N SER A 178 -3.59 -15.61 -0.48
CA SER A 178 -3.89 -14.75 0.68
C SER A 178 -2.72 -14.79 1.66
N ILE A 179 -2.29 -13.62 2.12
CA ILE A 179 -1.27 -13.45 3.16
C ILE A 179 -1.99 -13.43 4.52
N LYS A 180 -1.63 -14.37 5.39
CA LYS A 180 -2.24 -14.51 6.71
C LYS A 180 -1.30 -14.05 7.80
N ASN A 181 -1.85 -13.31 8.79
CA ASN A 181 -1.18 -12.92 10.01
C ASN A 181 -1.97 -13.51 11.19
N GLY A 182 -1.66 -14.74 11.56
CA GLY A 182 -2.49 -15.54 12.44
C GLY A 182 -3.85 -15.87 11.78
N GLU A 183 -4.95 -15.52 12.45
CA GLU A 183 -6.31 -15.72 11.90
C GLU A 183 -6.72 -14.62 10.93
N ASP A 184 -6.07 -13.45 10.97
CA ASP A 184 -6.39 -12.32 10.14
C ASP A 184 -5.75 -12.42 8.74
N THR A 185 -6.32 -11.70 7.77
CA THR A 185 -5.71 -11.53 6.46
C THR A 185 -4.99 -10.20 6.39
N ALA A 186 -3.68 -10.25 6.14
CA ALA A 186 -2.81 -9.07 6.05
C ALA A 186 -2.75 -8.47 4.64
N GLY A 187 -3.09 -9.26 3.60
CA GLY A 187 -3.03 -8.82 2.22
C GLY A 187 -3.11 -9.97 1.25
N GLY A 188 -2.68 -9.75 0.02
CA GLY A 188 -2.63 -10.76 -1.01
C GLY A 188 -1.33 -10.78 -1.77
N MET A 189 -1.13 -11.82 -2.58
CA MET A 189 0.01 -11.97 -3.46
C MET A 189 -0.45 -12.47 -4.83
N LEU A 190 -0.02 -11.75 -5.87
CA LEU A 190 -0.25 -12.09 -7.26
C LEU A 190 1.04 -12.57 -7.92
N ASP A 191 0.99 -13.74 -8.56
CA ASP A 191 2.04 -14.16 -9.48
C ASP A 191 1.93 -13.37 -10.80
N MET A 192 2.92 -12.53 -11.06
CA MET A 192 2.96 -11.67 -12.25
C MET A 192 3.28 -12.43 -13.55
N ARG A 193 3.80 -13.66 -13.47
CA ARG A 193 4.25 -14.43 -14.64
C ARG A 193 3.09 -14.70 -15.59
N GLY A 194 3.24 -14.25 -16.85
CA GLY A 194 2.22 -14.40 -17.90
C GLY A 194 0.98 -13.51 -17.75
N ARG A 195 0.94 -12.60 -16.76
CA ARG A 195 -0.17 -11.67 -16.50
C ARG A 195 0.21 -10.22 -16.65
N VAL A 196 1.45 -9.88 -16.29
CA VAL A 196 1.98 -8.52 -16.32
C VAL A 196 3.24 -8.52 -17.19
N PRO A 197 3.45 -7.48 -18.04
CA PRO A 197 4.64 -7.37 -18.90
C PRO A 197 5.95 -7.57 -18.11
N ASP A 198 6.94 -8.24 -18.72
CA ASP A 198 8.16 -8.66 -18.03
C ASP A 198 9.03 -7.48 -17.53
N GLU A 199 8.89 -6.32 -18.14
CA GLU A 199 9.57 -5.08 -17.75
C GLU A 199 9.03 -4.44 -16.48
N VAL A 200 7.83 -4.81 -16.01
CA VAL A 200 7.27 -4.30 -14.75
C VAL A 200 7.93 -5.03 -13.59
N PRO A 201 8.63 -4.32 -12.69
CA PRO A 201 9.25 -4.93 -11.52
C PRO A 201 8.22 -5.41 -10.51
N GLY A 202 8.61 -6.31 -9.61
CA GLY A 202 7.83 -6.65 -8.42
C GLY A 202 7.54 -5.40 -7.58
N HIS A 203 6.32 -5.30 -7.05
CA HIS A 203 5.89 -4.14 -6.27
C HIS A 203 4.72 -4.47 -5.34
N TRP A 204 4.57 -3.69 -4.29
CA TRP A 204 3.35 -3.63 -3.50
C TRP A 204 2.36 -2.70 -4.19
N LEU A 205 1.13 -3.15 -4.38
CA LEU A 205 0.03 -2.39 -4.97
C LEU A 205 -1.00 -2.06 -3.88
N ALA A 206 -1.21 -0.79 -3.64
CA ALA A 206 -2.24 -0.31 -2.73
C ALA A 206 -3.59 -0.22 -3.45
N TYR A 207 -4.65 -0.75 -2.82
CA TYR A 207 -6.02 -0.67 -3.30
C TYR A 207 -6.84 0.28 -2.43
N PHE A 208 -7.63 1.12 -3.09
CA PHE A 208 -8.61 2.01 -2.45
C PHE A 208 -10.02 1.54 -2.76
N ALA A 209 -10.84 1.36 -1.72
CA ALA A 209 -12.25 1.07 -1.94
C ALA A 209 -12.98 2.30 -2.49
N VAL A 210 -13.92 2.09 -3.40
CA VAL A 210 -14.73 3.15 -3.99
C VAL A 210 -16.16 2.67 -4.18
N ASP A 211 -17.11 3.62 -4.20
CA ASP A 211 -18.52 3.29 -4.47
C ASP A 211 -18.79 3.04 -5.97
N ASP A 212 -17.99 3.65 -6.84
CA ASP A 212 -18.10 3.52 -8.29
C ASP A 212 -16.73 3.57 -8.95
N ALA A 213 -16.23 2.40 -9.37
CA ALA A 213 -14.91 2.27 -10.00
C ALA A 213 -14.88 2.94 -11.39
N ASP A 214 -15.96 2.89 -12.17
CA ASP A 214 -16.03 3.51 -13.49
C ASP A 214 -15.97 5.03 -13.40
N ALA A 215 -16.67 5.61 -12.42
CA ALA A 215 -16.63 7.06 -12.20
C ALA A 215 -15.24 7.54 -11.78
N VAL A 216 -14.53 6.77 -10.94
CA VAL A 216 -13.14 7.10 -10.54
C VAL A 216 -12.18 6.97 -11.72
N VAL A 217 -12.32 5.93 -12.56
CA VAL A 217 -11.52 5.73 -13.78
C VAL A 217 -11.73 6.89 -14.76
N ALA A 218 -12.98 7.30 -15.00
CA ALA A 218 -13.28 8.44 -15.88
C ALA A 218 -12.60 9.71 -15.36
N LYS A 219 -12.73 10.00 -14.06
CA LYS A 219 -12.16 11.18 -13.42
C LYS A 219 -10.62 11.17 -13.42
N ALA A 220 -10.01 10.01 -13.17
CA ALA A 220 -8.55 9.85 -13.26
C ALA A 220 -8.05 10.15 -14.67
N THR A 221 -8.73 9.62 -15.70
CA THR A 221 -8.40 9.87 -17.11
C THR A 221 -8.54 11.34 -17.48
N GLU A 222 -9.62 12.00 -17.06
CA GLU A 222 -9.83 13.45 -17.27
C GLU A 222 -8.75 14.29 -16.59
N SER A 223 -8.16 13.78 -15.50
CA SER A 223 -7.09 14.44 -14.73
C SER A 223 -5.68 14.04 -15.17
N GLY A 224 -5.54 13.34 -16.33
CA GLY A 224 -4.23 12.98 -16.89
C GLY A 224 -3.65 11.66 -16.40
N GLY A 225 -4.41 10.86 -15.66
CA GLY A 225 -4.01 9.49 -15.29
C GLY A 225 -4.17 8.51 -16.43
N GLU A 226 -3.48 7.38 -16.34
CA GLU A 226 -3.56 6.25 -17.26
C GLU A 226 -4.25 5.06 -16.60
N ILE A 227 -4.81 4.14 -17.40
CA ILE A 227 -5.52 2.96 -16.93
C ILE A 227 -4.84 1.71 -17.48
N PRO A 228 -3.83 1.17 -16.81
CA PRO A 228 -3.14 -0.06 -17.20
C PRO A 228 -4.05 -1.29 -17.26
N PHE A 229 -5.08 -1.37 -16.39
CA PHE A 229 -5.99 -2.50 -16.36
C PHE A 229 -7.40 -2.08 -15.92
N GLY A 230 -8.42 -2.72 -16.51
CA GLY A 230 -9.82 -2.54 -16.14
C GLY A 230 -10.46 -1.26 -16.68
N PRO A 231 -11.62 -0.84 -16.11
CA PRO A 231 -12.36 -1.49 -15.02
C PRO A 231 -12.99 -2.82 -15.46
N GLU A 232 -12.80 -3.87 -14.64
CA GLU A 232 -13.26 -5.22 -14.94
C GLU A 232 -13.92 -5.86 -13.70
N ASP A 233 -14.99 -6.65 -13.93
CA ASP A 233 -15.64 -7.39 -12.86
C ASP A 233 -14.88 -8.68 -12.56
N MET A 234 -14.34 -8.77 -11.34
CA MET A 234 -13.70 -9.96 -10.82
C MET A 234 -14.71 -10.74 -9.95
N PRO A 235 -15.17 -11.92 -10.38
CA PRO A 235 -16.15 -12.71 -9.63
C PRO A 235 -15.71 -12.91 -8.17
N GLU A 236 -16.64 -12.77 -7.24
CA GLU A 236 -16.44 -12.90 -5.77
C GLU A 236 -15.51 -11.84 -5.14
N VAL A 237 -14.99 -10.89 -5.92
CA VAL A 237 -14.06 -9.85 -5.44
C VAL A 237 -14.67 -8.46 -5.60
N GLY A 238 -15.12 -8.12 -6.81
CA GLY A 238 -15.70 -6.82 -7.12
C GLY A 238 -15.24 -6.27 -8.46
N ARG A 239 -15.52 -4.99 -8.70
CA ARG A 239 -15.10 -4.28 -9.90
C ARG A 239 -13.79 -3.55 -9.64
N ILE A 240 -12.73 -3.91 -10.38
CA ILE A 240 -11.36 -3.48 -10.14
C ILE A 240 -10.83 -2.71 -11.35
N ALA A 241 -10.03 -1.67 -11.09
CA ALA A 241 -9.15 -1.06 -12.08
C ALA A 241 -7.78 -0.78 -11.45
N VAL A 242 -6.72 -0.93 -12.25
CA VAL A 242 -5.38 -0.45 -11.92
C VAL A 242 -5.16 0.85 -12.66
N LEU A 243 -4.74 1.87 -11.94
CA LEU A 243 -4.54 3.22 -12.41
C LEU A 243 -3.07 3.63 -12.24
N LYS A 244 -2.65 4.57 -13.04
CA LYS A 244 -1.36 5.25 -12.89
C LYS A 244 -1.62 6.74 -12.85
N ASP A 245 -1.11 7.42 -11.84
CA ASP A 245 -1.25 8.87 -11.74
C ASP A 245 -0.40 9.60 -12.80
N PRO A 246 -0.58 10.92 -13.00
CA PRO A 246 0.15 11.66 -14.02
C PRO A 246 1.68 11.65 -13.90
N TRP A 247 2.21 11.25 -12.74
CA TRP A 247 3.65 11.19 -12.48
C TRP A 247 4.22 9.77 -12.55
N GLY A 248 3.35 8.75 -12.63
CA GLY A 248 3.73 7.36 -12.82
C GLY A 248 3.49 6.44 -11.63
N ALA A 249 2.96 6.93 -10.50
CA ALA A 249 2.63 6.07 -9.37
C ALA A 249 1.40 5.20 -9.67
N VAL A 250 1.55 3.89 -9.47
CA VAL A 250 0.51 2.90 -9.74
C VAL A 250 -0.26 2.60 -8.46
N PHE A 251 -1.58 2.52 -8.57
CA PHE A 251 -2.49 2.15 -7.51
C PHE A 251 -3.72 1.44 -8.09
N ALA A 252 -4.51 0.79 -7.26
CA ALA A 252 -5.75 0.17 -7.70
C ALA A 252 -6.97 0.77 -6.99
N VAL A 253 -8.10 0.71 -7.65
CA VAL A 253 -9.41 0.97 -7.05
C VAL A 253 -10.27 -0.27 -7.14
N ILE A 254 -11.10 -0.47 -6.13
CA ILE A 254 -12.04 -1.57 -6.08
C ILE A 254 -13.40 -1.07 -5.56
N LYS A 255 -14.45 -1.40 -6.29
CA LYS A 255 -15.80 -1.46 -5.73
C LYS A 255 -16.02 -2.88 -5.24
N PRO A 256 -15.94 -3.14 -3.93
CA PRO A 256 -16.07 -4.50 -3.42
C PRO A 256 -17.42 -5.13 -3.75
N ASP A 257 -17.44 -6.44 -3.99
CA ASP A 257 -18.70 -7.20 -4.08
C ASP A 257 -19.42 -7.10 -2.71
N PRO A 258 -20.72 -6.79 -2.68
CA PRO A 258 -21.49 -6.75 -1.43
C PRO A 258 -21.40 -8.04 -0.59
N ALA A 259 -21.15 -9.18 -1.22
CA ALA A 259 -20.93 -10.46 -0.53
C ALA A 259 -19.63 -10.52 0.28
N MET A 260 -18.62 -9.68 -0.04
CA MET A 260 -17.36 -9.60 0.71
C MET A 260 -17.51 -8.82 2.02
N GLY A 261 -18.55 -8.00 2.20
CA GLY A 261 -18.80 -7.17 3.38
C GLY A 261 -19.36 -7.91 4.60
N GLY A 262 -19.45 -9.23 4.58
CA GLY A 262 -20.05 -10.05 5.63
C GLY A 262 -19.11 -10.68 6.66
N SER A 263 -17.83 -10.36 6.66
CA SER A 263 -16.85 -10.88 7.64
C SER A 263 -16.25 -9.71 8.41
N SER A 264 -16.97 -9.23 9.41
CA SER A 264 -16.47 -8.32 10.44
C SER A 264 -16.12 -9.10 11.70
#